data_9fd4936acc505ce41c4cc36466ed8023
#
_entry.id   9fd4936acc505ce41c4cc36466ed8023
#
_cell.length_a   1.000
_cell.length_b   1.000
_cell.length_c   1.000
_cell.angle_alpha   90.00
_cell.angle_beta   90.00
_cell.angle_gamma   90.00
#
_symmetry.space_group_name_H-M   'P 1'
#
loop_
_entity.id
_entity.type
_entity.pdbx_description
1 polymer ?
#
loop_
_entity_poly.entity_id
_entity_poly.type
_entity_poly.pdbx_seq_one_letter_code
_entity_poly.pdbx_strand_id
1 'polypeptide(L)'
;IGEPLDNYDNVMQFIYCINEAKGLAIGARHISVSTCGIVPKIRQLANEKLQINLAISLHAPNNEIRNKIMKINHAYDMDLLKEALVEYCKKTNRRLTFEYILLNGINDSSEHASQLAKWLEGTNSYVNLIPYNSVDESSYRRSEEKNINNFYNLLKKYKINVTIRREFGKDIEAACGQLRAKSEVRKHENNC
;
A
#
# COMPACT_ATOMS: atom_id res chain seq x y z
N ILE A 1 11.99 4.14 3.33
CA ILE A 1 11.38 4.92 2.24
C ILE A 1 10.32 5.79 2.88
N GLY A 2 10.34 7.11 2.63
CA GLY A 2 9.43 8.06 3.25
C GLY A 2 8.00 7.99 2.71
N GLU A 3 7.09 8.66 3.40
CA GLU A 3 5.70 8.86 2.98
C GLU A 3 5.64 10.04 1.98
N PRO A 4 5.24 9.82 0.72
CA PRO A 4 5.26 10.90 -0.28
C PRO A 4 4.31 12.05 0.08
N LEU A 5 3.18 11.75 0.73
CA LEU A 5 2.20 12.78 1.07
C LEU A 5 2.63 13.67 2.26
N ASP A 6 3.68 13.32 3.01
CA ASP A 6 4.32 14.23 3.97
C ASP A 6 5.07 15.37 3.26
N ASN A 7 5.52 15.13 2.02
CA ASN A 7 6.20 16.11 1.18
C ASN A 7 5.34 16.49 -0.04
N TYR A 8 4.06 16.72 0.21
CA TYR A 8 3.01 16.82 -0.81
C TYR A 8 3.36 17.79 -1.92
N ASP A 9 3.73 19.03 -1.60
CA ASP A 9 3.92 20.09 -2.59
C ASP A 9 5.07 19.76 -3.54
N ASN A 10 6.21 19.28 -3.02
CA ASN A 10 7.34 18.89 -3.84
C ASN A 10 7.04 17.64 -4.68
N VAL A 11 6.29 16.69 -4.14
CA VAL A 11 5.87 15.48 -4.88
C VAL A 11 4.93 15.89 -6.02
N MET A 12 3.97 16.77 -5.78
CA MET A 12 3.08 17.25 -6.83
C MET A 12 3.83 18.04 -7.89
N GLN A 13 4.74 18.94 -7.49
CA GLN A 13 5.60 19.66 -8.44
C GLN A 13 6.40 18.70 -9.31
N PHE A 14 7.02 17.69 -8.72
CA PHE A 14 7.73 16.63 -9.47
C PHE A 14 6.81 15.92 -10.47
N ILE A 15 5.60 15.54 -10.04
CA ILE A 15 4.61 14.87 -10.89
C ILE A 15 4.21 15.77 -12.08
N TYR A 16 3.98 17.04 -11.85
CA TYR A 16 3.69 18.00 -12.92
C TYR A 16 4.86 18.13 -13.90
N CYS A 17 6.10 18.22 -13.40
CA CYS A 17 7.31 18.29 -14.24
C CYS A 17 7.46 17.05 -15.16
N ILE A 18 7.30 15.84 -14.63
CA ILE A 18 7.46 14.63 -15.44
C ILE A 18 6.28 14.40 -16.39
N ASN A 19 5.12 14.98 -16.10
CA ASN A 19 3.93 14.90 -16.96
C ASN A 19 3.95 15.95 -18.09
N GLU A 20 4.76 16.98 -17.99
CA GLU A 20 4.79 18.08 -18.95
C GLU A 20 5.10 17.57 -20.37
N ALA A 21 4.29 18.02 -21.35
CA ALA A 21 4.37 17.55 -22.73
C ALA A 21 5.72 17.87 -23.42
N LYS A 22 6.37 18.97 -23.02
CA LYS A 22 7.70 19.37 -23.53
C LYS A 22 8.87 18.74 -22.74
N GLY A 23 8.57 18.02 -21.64
CA GLY A 23 9.53 17.33 -20.79
C GLY A 23 9.55 15.83 -21.05
N LEU A 24 9.42 15.04 -19.98
CA LEU A 24 9.40 13.57 -20.07
C LEU A 24 8.09 13.01 -20.63
N ALA A 25 7.02 13.81 -20.64
CA ALA A 25 5.70 13.46 -21.18
C ALA A 25 5.10 12.16 -20.61
N ILE A 26 5.40 11.83 -19.34
CA ILE A 26 4.86 10.64 -18.67
C ILE A 26 3.39 10.90 -18.37
N GLY A 27 2.50 10.18 -19.05
CA GLY A 27 1.06 10.34 -18.87
C GLY A 27 0.63 10.05 -17.41
N ALA A 28 -0.27 10.86 -16.85
CA ALA A 28 -0.73 10.74 -15.45
C ALA A 28 -1.21 9.32 -15.07
N ARG A 29 -1.76 8.57 -16.03
CA ARG A 29 -2.21 7.17 -15.83
C ARG A 29 -1.06 6.19 -15.60
N HIS A 30 0.17 6.56 -15.92
CA HIS A 30 1.37 5.76 -15.68
C HIS A 30 2.10 6.16 -14.39
N ILE A 31 1.58 7.19 -13.70
CA ILE A 31 2.12 7.65 -12.43
C ILE A 31 1.27 7.07 -11.30
N SER A 32 1.91 6.42 -10.34
CA SER A 32 1.26 5.91 -9.13
C SER A 32 1.93 6.48 -7.90
N VAL A 33 1.13 7.01 -6.97
CA VAL A 33 1.59 7.43 -5.64
C VAL A 33 1.07 6.44 -4.63
N SER A 34 1.96 5.92 -3.79
CA SER A 34 1.62 5.05 -2.68
C SER A 34 1.68 5.83 -1.37
N THR A 35 0.68 5.65 -0.51
CA THR A 35 0.59 6.33 0.79
C THR A 35 0.15 5.38 1.88
N CYS A 36 0.59 5.63 3.11
CA CYS A 36 0.08 4.95 4.30
C CYS A 36 -1.33 5.42 4.72
N GLY A 37 -1.87 6.47 4.09
CA GLY A 37 -3.25 6.91 4.32
C GLY A 37 -3.37 8.23 5.11
N ILE A 38 -2.63 9.27 4.73
CA ILE A 38 -2.77 10.62 5.29
C ILE A 38 -4.06 11.25 4.75
N VAL A 39 -5.15 11.11 5.49
CA VAL A 39 -6.51 11.48 5.07
C VAL A 39 -6.62 12.91 4.54
N PRO A 40 -6.12 13.97 5.20
CA PRO A 40 -6.21 15.33 4.67
C PRO A 40 -5.53 15.49 3.31
N LYS A 41 -4.40 14.79 3.10
CA LYS A 41 -3.66 14.85 1.84
C LYS A 41 -4.32 14.05 0.71
N ILE A 42 -4.98 12.95 1.04
CA ILE A 42 -5.83 12.22 0.08
C ILE A 42 -6.98 13.11 -0.41
N ARG A 43 -7.65 13.84 0.50
CA ARG A 43 -8.70 14.80 0.14
C ARG A 43 -8.16 15.96 -0.70
N GLN A 44 -6.93 16.44 -0.40
CA GLN A 44 -6.26 17.46 -1.21
C GLN A 44 -5.96 16.91 -2.61
N LEU A 45 -5.42 15.70 -2.73
CA LEU A 45 -5.12 15.03 -3.99
C LEU A 45 -6.37 14.81 -4.86
N ALA A 46 -7.54 14.57 -4.25
CA ALA A 46 -8.80 14.43 -4.95
C ALA A 46 -9.23 15.69 -5.72
N ASN A 47 -8.66 16.85 -5.42
CA ASN A 47 -8.95 18.12 -6.09
C ASN A 47 -7.89 18.49 -7.17
N GLU A 48 -6.85 17.68 -7.33
CA GLU A 48 -5.82 17.91 -8.34
C GLU A 48 -6.36 17.66 -9.75
N LYS A 49 -5.86 18.46 -10.71
CA LYS A 49 -6.23 18.31 -12.12
C LYS A 49 -5.63 17.05 -12.76
N LEU A 50 -4.46 16.64 -12.30
CA LEU A 50 -3.79 15.41 -12.76
C LEU A 50 -4.35 14.19 -12.03
N GLN A 51 -5.00 13.33 -12.80
CA GLN A 51 -5.61 12.10 -12.29
C GLN A 51 -4.59 10.94 -12.29
N ILE A 52 -3.73 10.92 -11.30
CA ILE A 52 -2.76 9.85 -11.07
C ILE A 52 -3.42 8.60 -10.43
N ASN A 53 -2.69 7.49 -10.39
CA ASN A 53 -3.13 6.31 -9.65
C ASN A 53 -2.76 6.45 -8.17
N LEU A 54 -3.69 6.07 -7.29
CA LEU A 54 -3.47 6.07 -5.85
C LEU A 54 -3.42 4.63 -5.32
N ALA A 55 -2.33 4.31 -4.63
CA ALA A 55 -2.14 3.06 -3.92
C ALA A 55 -2.12 3.31 -2.41
N ILE A 56 -2.85 2.50 -1.66
CA ILE A 56 -2.97 2.61 -0.21
C ILE A 56 -2.29 1.42 0.45
N SER A 57 -1.28 1.68 1.26
CA SER A 57 -0.70 0.72 2.17
C SER A 57 -1.70 0.43 3.31
N LEU A 58 -2.65 -0.47 3.06
CA LEU A 58 -3.72 -0.79 4.02
C LEU A 58 -3.26 -1.80 5.07
N HIS A 59 -2.78 -2.95 4.61
CA HIS A 59 -2.15 -4.04 5.36
C HIS A 59 -2.98 -4.67 6.49
N ALA A 60 -4.21 -4.22 6.71
CA ALA A 60 -5.08 -4.75 7.76
C ALA A 60 -6.56 -4.77 7.33
N PRO A 61 -7.36 -5.70 7.88
CA PRO A 61 -8.78 -5.81 7.57
C PRO A 61 -9.66 -4.98 8.51
N ASN A 62 -9.10 -4.51 9.65
CA ASN A 62 -9.80 -3.77 10.69
C ASN A 62 -8.85 -2.84 11.46
N ASN A 63 -9.42 -1.94 12.28
CA ASN A 63 -8.67 -0.96 13.07
C ASN A 63 -7.76 -1.61 14.12
N GLU A 64 -8.18 -2.71 14.75
CA GLU A 64 -7.40 -3.37 15.79
C GLU A 64 -6.04 -3.85 15.26
N ILE A 65 -6.06 -4.55 14.13
CA ILE A 65 -4.83 -5.03 13.49
C ILE A 65 -4.05 -3.86 12.90
N ARG A 66 -4.73 -2.90 12.26
CA ARG A 66 -4.05 -1.76 11.66
C ARG A 66 -3.33 -0.91 12.69
N ASN A 67 -3.88 -0.72 13.88
CA ASN A 67 -3.21 -0.02 14.98
C ASN A 67 -1.89 -0.68 15.41
N LYS A 68 -1.81 -2.02 15.32
CA LYS A 68 -0.60 -2.77 15.69
C LYS A 68 0.52 -2.64 14.66
N ILE A 69 0.19 -2.54 13.36
CA ILE A 69 1.17 -2.58 12.27
C ILE A 69 1.38 -1.24 11.57
N MET A 70 0.43 -0.31 11.67
CA MET A 70 0.44 0.98 10.97
C MET A 70 0.12 2.11 11.94
N LYS A 71 1.14 2.78 12.49
CA LYS A 71 0.97 3.86 13.48
C LYS A 71 0.06 5.00 13.02
N ILE A 72 -0.01 5.24 11.72
CA ILE A 72 -0.86 6.28 11.12
C ILE A 72 -2.35 6.06 11.42
N ASN A 73 -2.77 4.82 11.73
CA ASN A 73 -4.16 4.51 12.03
C ASN A 73 -4.66 5.16 13.34
N HIS A 74 -3.76 5.50 14.26
CA HIS A 74 -4.12 6.26 15.45
C HIS A 74 -4.54 7.70 15.14
N ALA A 75 -4.02 8.27 14.05
CA ALA A 75 -4.40 9.61 13.60
C ALA A 75 -5.58 9.56 12.62
N TYR A 76 -5.60 8.57 11.75
CA TYR A 76 -6.62 8.38 10.71
C TYR A 76 -7.02 6.91 10.67
N ASP A 77 -8.09 6.57 11.36
CA ASP A 77 -8.62 5.21 11.40
C ASP A 77 -9.16 4.76 10.03
N MET A 78 -9.52 3.49 9.94
CA MET A 78 -9.98 2.91 8.69
C MET A 78 -11.32 3.51 8.21
N ASP A 79 -12.15 4.05 9.10
CA ASP A 79 -13.43 4.64 8.73
C ASP A 79 -13.22 6.01 8.09
N LEU A 80 -12.41 6.87 8.71
CA LEU A 80 -11.99 8.15 8.14
C LEU A 80 -11.24 7.97 6.81
N LEU A 81 -10.38 6.97 6.76
CA LEU A 81 -9.67 6.63 5.52
C LEU A 81 -10.65 6.23 4.41
N LYS A 82 -11.62 5.36 4.72
CA LYS A 82 -12.62 4.92 3.75
C LYS A 82 -13.44 6.09 3.20
N GLU A 83 -13.90 7.00 4.07
CA GLU A 83 -14.62 8.20 3.66
C GLU A 83 -13.83 9.03 2.63
N ALA A 84 -12.56 9.31 2.94
CA ALA A 84 -11.69 10.06 2.04
C ALA A 84 -11.45 9.35 0.70
N LEU A 85 -11.33 8.03 0.72
CA LEU A 85 -11.13 7.21 -0.48
C LEU A 85 -12.40 7.14 -1.35
N VAL A 86 -13.57 7.07 -0.75
CA VAL A 86 -14.86 7.15 -1.47
C VAL A 86 -15.01 8.54 -2.11
N GLU A 87 -14.65 9.60 -1.39
CA GLU A 87 -14.63 10.96 -1.93
C GLU A 87 -13.66 11.08 -3.11
N TYR A 88 -12.43 10.56 -2.96
CA TYR A 88 -11.43 10.51 -4.02
C TYR A 88 -11.95 9.79 -5.27
N CYS A 89 -12.55 8.61 -5.11
CA CYS A 89 -13.13 7.87 -6.23
C CYS A 89 -14.24 8.63 -6.95
N LYS A 90 -15.14 9.29 -6.19
CA LYS A 90 -16.23 10.08 -6.76
C LYS A 90 -15.72 11.27 -7.60
N LYS A 91 -14.68 11.95 -7.12
CA LYS A 91 -14.13 13.13 -7.81
C LYS A 91 -13.28 12.76 -9.02
N THR A 92 -12.49 11.69 -8.91
CA THR A 92 -11.48 11.34 -9.94
C THR A 92 -11.94 10.25 -10.89
N ASN A 93 -12.99 9.50 -10.54
CA ASN A 93 -13.42 8.28 -11.23
C ASN A 93 -12.28 7.27 -11.42
N ARG A 94 -11.31 7.25 -10.49
CA ARG A 94 -10.12 6.38 -10.56
C ARG A 94 -10.31 5.16 -9.66
N ARG A 95 -9.72 4.05 -10.10
CA ARG A 95 -9.61 2.84 -9.30
C ARG A 95 -8.53 3.02 -8.23
N LEU A 96 -8.80 2.54 -7.02
CA LEU A 96 -7.83 2.45 -5.93
C LEU A 96 -7.09 1.12 -5.97
N THR A 97 -5.81 1.15 -5.65
CA THR A 97 -5.03 -0.06 -5.37
C THR A 97 -4.77 -0.16 -3.88
N PHE A 98 -5.03 -1.32 -3.30
CA PHE A 98 -4.75 -1.61 -1.89
C PHE A 98 -3.61 -2.61 -1.80
N GLU A 99 -2.51 -2.19 -1.21
CA GLU A 99 -1.40 -3.06 -0.86
C GLU A 99 -1.71 -3.74 0.47
N TYR A 100 -1.68 -5.07 0.48
CA TYR A 100 -2.00 -5.87 1.66
C TYR A 100 -0.92 -6.92 1.88
N ILE A 101 -0.07 -6.68 2.88
CA ILE A 101 0.97 -7.62 3.27
C ILE A 101 0.36 -8.73 4.12
N LEU A 102 0.68 -9.98 3.81
CA LEU A 102 0.18 -11.15 4.55
C LEU A 102 1.20 -11.56 5.61
N LEU A 103 0.80 -11.43 6.87
CA LEU A 103 1.58 -11.74 8.07
C LEU A 103 0.98 -12.95 8.77
N ASN A 104 1.76 -14.02 8.94
CA ASN A 104 1.32 -15.28 9.51
C ASN A 104 0.69 -15.12 10.89
N GLY A 105 -0.55 -15.60 11.03
CA GLY A 105 -1.32 -15.58 12.28
C GLY A 105 -1.77 -14.19 12.75
N ILE A 106 -1.57 -13.12 11.94
CA ILE A 106 -1.93 -11.75 12.30
C ILE A 106 -3.09 -11.25 11.47
N ASN A 107 -3.00 -11.31 10.15
CA ASN A 107 -3.97 -10.73 9.24
C ASN A 107 -4.32 -11.64 8.04
N ASP A 108 -3.95 -12.91 8.07
CA ASP A 108 -3.99 -13.86 6.96
C ASP A 108 -5.10 -14.92 7.06
N SER A 109 -6.02 -14.80 8.03
CA SER A 109 -7.11 -15.77 8.21
C SER A 109 -8.26 -15.56 7.21
N SER A 110 -9.12 -16.57 7.07
CA SER A 110 -10.35 -16.48 6.28
C SER A 110 -11.30 -15.40 6.77
N GLU A 111 -11.36 -15.19 8.08
CA GLU A 111 -12.15 -14.13 8.69
C GLU A 111 -11.62 -12.76 8.29
N HIS A 112 -10.30 -12.56 8.31
CA HIS A 112 -9.66 -11.31 7.87
C HIS A 112 -9.94 -11.03 6.38
N ALA A 113 -9.95 -12.05 5.52
CA ALA A 113 -10.34 -11.87 4.12
C ALA A 113 -11.79 -11.40 3.98
N SER A 114 -12.71 -11.94 4.79
CA SER A 114 -14.12 -11.54 4.79
C SER A 114 -14.30 -10.12 5.31
N GLN A 115 -13.60 -9.74 6.38
CA GLN A 115 -13.61 -8.37 6.92
C GLN A 115 -13.08 -7.37 5.90
N LEU A 116 -11.95 -7.68 5.25
CA LEU A 116 -11.38 -6.85 4.19
C LEU A 116 -12.35 -6.68 3.03
N ALA A 117 -12.98 -7.76 2.58
CA ALA A 117 -13.96 -7.72 1.51
C ALA A 117 -15.13 -6.80 1.85
N LYS A 118 -15.69 -6.92 3.06
CA LYS A 118 -16.76 -6.05 3.55
C LYS A 118 -16.31 -4.59 3.65
N TRP A 119 -15.09 -4.34 4.11
CA TRP A 119 -14.56 -2.97 4.19
C TRP A 119 -14.39 -2.36 2.80
N LEU A 120 -14.04 -3.14 1.79
CA LEU A 120 -13.87 -2.68 0.39
C LEU A 120 -15.21 -2.45 -0.34
N GLU A 121 -16.34 -2.86 0.21
CA GLU A 121 -17.65 -2.66 -0.42
C GLU A 121 -17.90 -1.19 -0.76
N GLY A 122 -18.42 -0.95 -1.96
CA GLY A 122 -18.71 0.39 -2.47
C GLY A 122 -17.50 1.14 -3.04
N THR A 123 -16.31 0.52 -3.07
CA THR A 123 -15.11 1.10 -3.71
C THR A 123 -14.77 0.38 -5.02
N ASN A 124 -14.29 1.14 -6.02
CA ASN A 124 -13.68 0.56 -7.21
C ASN A 124 -12.23 0.18 -6.87
N SER A 125 -12.05 -1.02 -6.33
CA SER A 125 -10.81 -1.46 -5.71
C SER A 125 -10.10 -2.57 -6.47
N TYR A 126 -8.78 -2.59 -6.31
CA TYR A 126 -7.87 -3.66 -6.69
C TYR A 126 -6.96 -3.96 -5.51
N VAL A 127 -6.82 -5.22 -5.13
CA VAL A 127 -5.99 -5.64 -4.00
C VAL A 127 -4.74 -6.34 -4.51
N ASN A 128 -3.60 -5.89 -4.05
CA ASN A 128 -2.32 -6.53 -4.29
C ASN A 128 -1.86 -7.22 -2.99
N LEU A 129 -1.99 -8.53 -2.94
CA LEU A 129 -1.53 -9.34 -1.81
C LEU A 129 -0.01 -9.50 -1.91
N ILE A 130 0.68 -9.14 -0.86
CA ILE A 130 2.13 -9.20 -0.76
C ILE A 130 2.51 -10.25 0.29
N PRO A 131 2.98 -11.44 -0.10
CA PRO A 131 3.57 -12.36 0.85
C PRO A 131 4.73 -11.67 1.58
N TYR A 132 4.74 -11.75 2.92
CA TYR A 132 5.79 -11.08 3.69
C TYR A 132 7.15 -11.72 3.42
N ASN A 133 8.15 -10.89 3.18
CA ASN A 133 9.53 -11.34 3.13
C ASN A 133 10.16 -11.12 4.51
N SER A 134 10.46 -12.22 5.20
CA SER A 134 10.96 -12.17 6.57
C SER A 134 12.31 -11.47 6.63
N VAL A 135 12.52 -10.65 7.65
CA VAL A 135 13.79 -9.98 7.98
C VAL A 135 14.20 -10.36 9.39
N ASP A 136 15.47 -10.46 9.64
CA ASP A 136 16.02 -10.95 10.91
C ASP A 136 15.62 -10.08 12.11
N GLU A 137 15.43 -8.78 11.88
CA GLU A 137 15.08 -7.80 12.93
C GLU A 137 13.57 -7.78 13.27
N SER A 138 12.75 -8.53 12.55
CA SER A 138 11.30 -8.53 12.72
C SER A 138 10.76 -9.83 13.29
N SER A 139 9.85 -9.73 14.25
CA SER A 139 9.10 -10.88 14.78
C SER A 139 8.01 -11.39 13.82
N TYR A 140 7.70 -10.66 12.76
CA TYR A 140 6.71 -11.07 11.77
C TYR A 140 7.23 -12.22 10.91
N ARG A 141 6.32 -13.10 10.53
CA ARG A 141 6.62 -14.25 9.70
C ARG A 141 5.75 -14.25 8.44
N ARG A 142 6.28 -14.84 7.38
CA ARG A 142 5.55 -15.08 6.15
C ARG A 142 4.38 -16.03 6.40
N SER A 143 3.23 -15.72 5.83
CA SER A 143 2.07 -16.62 5.80
C SER A 143 2.37 -17.87 4.99
N GLU A 144 1.80 -18.99 5.40
CA GLU A 144 1.86 -20.25 4.66
C GLU A 144 1.17 -20.11 3.30
N GLU A 145 1.68 -20.78 2.28
CA GLU A 145 1.12 -20.75 0.92
C GLU A 145 -0.37 -21.16 0.88
N LYS A 146 -0.77 -22.08 1.76
CA LYS A 146 -2.17 -22.49 1.94
C LYS A 146 -3.04 -21.30 2.36
N ASN A 147 -2.60 -20.51 3.32
CA ASN A 147 -3.33 -19.34 3.83
C ASN A 147 -3.36 -18.24 2.77
N ILE A 148 -2.25 -17.97 2.09
CA ILE A 148 -2.16 -17.02 0.99
C ILE A 148 -3.18 -17.35 -0.11
N ASN A 149 -3.19 -18.59 -0.56
CA ASN A 149 -4.10 -19.05 -1.61
C ASN A 149 -5.57 -19.03 -1.16
N ASN A 150 -5.84 -19.39 0.09
CA ASN A 150 -7.19 -19.34 0.65
C ASN A 150 -7.70 -17.90 0.75
N PHE A 151 -6.87 -16.98 1.23
CA PHE A 151 -7.18 -15.55 1.31
C PHE A 151 -7.49 -14.98 -0.08
N TYR A 152 -6.64 -15.29 -1.06
CA TYR A 152 -6.83 -14.91 -2.46
C TYR A 152 -8.16 -15.42 -3.02
N ASN A 153 -8.45 -16.71 -2.83
CA ASN A 153 -9.66 -17.34 -3.36
C ASN A 153 -10.93 -16.77 -2.70
N LEU A 154 -10.88 -16.44 -1.41
CA LEU A 154 -11.98 -15.78 -0.72
C LEU A 154 -12.24 -14.39 -1.28
N LEU A 155 -11.22 -13.55 -1.48
CA LEU A 155 -11.41 -12.25 -2.11
C LEU A 155 -11.98 -12.37 -3.53
N LYS A 156 -11.55 -13.37 -4.30
CA LYS A 156 -12.14 -13.68 -5.61
C LYS A 156 -13.62 -14.05 -5.51
N LYS A 157 -13.99 -14.86 -4.52
CA LYS A 157 -15.39 -15.24 -4.27
C LYS A 157 -16.26 -14.02 -3.95
N TYR A 158 -15.71 -13.03 -3.26
CA TYR A 158 -16.35 -11.73 -3.03
C TYR A 158 -16.27 -10.77 -4.24
N LYS A 159 -15.84 -11.25 -5.41
CA LYS A 159 -15.72 -10.48 -6.67
C LYS A 159 -14.76 -9.29 -6.59
N ILE A 160 -13.80 -9.35 -5.68
CA ILE A 160 -12.74 -8.34 -5.58
C ILE A 160 -11.64 -8.67 -6.60
N ASN A 161 -11.20 -7.64 -7.33
CA ASN A 161 -10.04 -7.76 -8.19
C ASN A 161 -8.79 -7.89 -7.31
N VAL A 162 -8.12 -9.03 -7.36
CA VAL A 162 -6.98 -9.34 -6.51
C VAL A 162 -5.88 -10.07 -7.26
N THR A 163 -4.63 -9.77 -6.94
CA THR A 163 -3.45 -10.52 -7.38
C THR A 163 -2.56 -10.82 -6.18
N ILE A 164 -1.74 -11.85 -6.34
CA ILE A 164 -0.61 -12.13 -5.46
C ILE A 164 0.65 -11.61 -6.15
N ARG A 165 1.40 -10.74 -5.48
CA ARG A 165 2.66 -10.22 -5.99
C ARG A 165 3.65 -11.37 -6.17
N ARG A 166 4.15 -11.54 -7.37
CA ARG A 166 5.22 -12.51 -7.65
C ARG A 166 6.52 -12.02 -7.04
N GLU A 167 7.18 -12.91 -6.35
CA GLU A 167 8.52 -12.64 -5.83
C GLU A 167 9.56 -13.05 -6.85
N PHE A 168 10.50 -12.16 -7.11
CA PHE A 168 11.70 -12.45 -7.85
C PHE A 168 12.90 -12.21 -6.93
N GLY A 169 13.88 -13.11 -6.93
CA GLY A 169 15.11 -12.91 -6.16
C GLY A 169 14.96 -13.23 -4.67
N LYS A 170 14.37 -14.36 -4.31
CA LYS A 170 14.34 -14.85 -2.92
C LYS A 170 15.72 -14.97 -2.29
N ASP A 171 16.74 -15.15 -3.12
CA ASP A 171 18.14 -15.39 -2.72
C ASP A 171 18.93 -14.09 -2.48
N ILE A 172 18.34 -12.95 -2.83
CA ILE A 172 19.00 -11.63 -2.73
C ILE A 172 18.07 -10.66 -1.99
N GLU A 173 17.93 -10.70 -0.73
CA GLU A 173 17.21 -9.74 0.16
C GLU A 173 16.69 -8.45 -0.54
N ALA A 174 15.98 -8.61 -1.65
CA ALA A 174 15.58 -7.54 -2.56
C ALA A 174 14.23 -6.94 -2.23
N ALA A 175 13.70 -7.16 -1.02
CA ALA A 175 12.48 -6.48 -0.59
C ALA A 175 12.72 -4.98 -0.40
N CYS A 176 11.68 -4.20 -0.63
CA CYS A 176 11.74 -2.74 -0.55
C CYS A 176 12.29 -2.29 0.81
N GLY A 177 13.42 -1.58 0.81
CA GLY A 177 14.11 -1.09 2.00
C GLY A 177 15.19 -2.00 2.60
N GLN A 178 15.24 -3.29 2.30
CA GLN A 178 16.24 -4.22 2.88
C GLN A 178 17.67 -3.89 2.48
N LEU A 179 17.93 -3.57 1.22
CA LEU A 179 19.27 -3.22 0.74
C LEU A 179 19.83 -1.96 1.41
N ARG A 180 18.98 -1.01 1.78
CA ARG A 180 19.39 0.22 2.47
C ARG A 180 19.82 -0.06 3.91
N ALA A 181 19.08 -0.85 4.65
CA ALA A 181 19.43 -1.19 6.04
C ALA A 181 20.83 -1.79 6.14
N LYS A 182 21.17 -2.74 5.27
CA LYS A 182 22.53 -3.34 5.24
C LYS A 182 23.63 -2.38 4.81
N SER A 183 23.35 -1.43 3.92
CA SER A 183 24.35 -0.44 3.49
C SER A 183 24.69 0.56 4.60
N GLU A 184 23.75 0.87 5.48
CA GLU A 184 23.97 1.74 6.64
C GLU A 184 24.76 1.03 7.75
N VAL A 185 24.48 -0.25 8.01
CA VAL A 185 25.27 -1.07 8.96
C VAL A 185 26.73 -1.20 8.52
N ARG A 186 26.99 -1.51 7.24
CA ARG A 186 28.36 -1.60 6.70
C ARG A 186 29.14 -0.28 6.75
N LYS A 187 28.47 0.88 6.68
CA LYS A 187 29.13 2.17 6.83
C LYS A 187 29.54 2.45 8.27
N HIS A 188 28.80 1.96 9.25
CA HIS A 188 29.17 2.09 10.68
C HIS A 188 30.29 1.13 11.06
N GLU A 189 30.36 -0.07 10.51
CA GLU A 189 31.46 -1.04 10.77
C GLU A 189 32.80 -0.62 10.13
N ASN A 190 32.77 0.13 9.02
CA ASN A 190 34.02 0.61 8.35
C ASN A 190 34.53 1.95 8.89
N ASN A 191 33.86 2.56 9.87
CA ASN A 191 34.26 3.81 10.52
C ASN A 191 34.65 3.64 12.00
N CYS A 192 34.91 2.41 12.46
CA CYS A 192 35.49 2.09 13.76
C CYS A 192 36.94 1.62 13.63
#